data_1c16667a3f1303d715695b26c166780b
#
_entry.id   1c16667a3f1303d715695b26c166780b
#
_cell.length_a   1.000
_cell.length_b   1.000
_cell.length_c   1.000
_cell.angle_alpha   90.00
_cell.angle_beta   90.00
_cell.angle_gamma   90.00
#
_symmetry.space_group_name_H-M   'P 1'
#
loop_
_entity.id
_entity.type
_entity.pdbx_description
1 polymer ?
#
loop_
_entity_poly.entity_id
_entity_poly.type
_entity_poly.pdbx_seq_one_letter_code
_entity_poly.pdbx_strand_id
1 'polypeptide(L)'
;GYKPTAVPVAVDALAIYVHKDNPIKGMKIEEVDAIFSATRMCGHPSDVTKWGDLGLPGEWASRTIQLYGRNSVSGTYGYFKEHALCKGDFKSGVNEQPGSASVVQSVATGLNAVGYSGIGYKTSGVRTVPLARKEGGEFVDATEANALSGKYPLARVLYVYVNKAP
;
A
#
# COMPACT_ATOMS: atom_id res chain seq x y z
N GLY A 1 -8.51 15.60 38.50
CA GLY A 1 -9.01 14.56 37.66
C GLY A 1 -7.95 13.90 36.78
N TYR A 2 -8.31 12.83 36.20
CA TYR A 2 -7.42 12.14 35.27
C TYR A 2 -7.36 12.83 33.92
N LYS A 3 -6.18 12.87 33.36
CA LYS A 3 -6.04 13.15 31.94
C LYS A 3 -5.44 11.89 31.30
N PRO A 4 -6.17 11.21 30.39
CA PRO A 4 -5.60 10.07 29.71
C PRO A 4 -4.38 10.49 28.91
N THR A 5 -3.33 9.70 28.99
CA THR A 5 -2.14 9.91 28.19
C THR A 5 -2.14 8.90 27.06
N ALA A 6 -2.07 9.39 25.82
CA ALA A 6 -1.97 8.53 24.65
C ALA A 6 -0.54 8.01 24.54
N VAL A 7 -0.39 6.68 24.57
CA VAL A 7 0.91 6.02 24.45
C VAL A 7 0.88 5.20 23.17
N PRO A 8 1.77 5.45 22.21
CA PRO A 8 1.82 4.62 21.01
C PRO A 8 2.37 3.25 21.38
N VAL A 9 1.58 2.20 21.15
CA VAL A 9 1.94 0.82 21.50
C VAL A 9 2.17 -0.06 20.28
N ALA A 10 1.68 0.36 19.13
CA ALA A 10 1.83 -0.38 17.88
C ALA A 10 1.65 0.56 16.71
N VAL A 11 2.23 0.19 15.58
CA VAL A 11 1.97 0.82 14.31
C VAL A 11 1.42 -0.22 13.35
N ASP A 12 0.35 0.14 12.66
CA ASP A 12 -0.25 -0.67 11.62
C ASP A 12 -0.01 0.05 10.29
N ALA A 13 0.66 -0.61 9.37
CA ALA A 13 1.02 0.00 8.10
C ALA A 13 0.91 -0.99 6.97
N LEU A 14 0.46 -0.51 5.81
CA LEU A 14 0.37 -1.28 4.59
C LEU A 14 1.45 -0.84 3.62
N ALA A 15 2.12 -1.81 3.01
CA ALA A 15 3.08 -1.56 1.95
C ALA A 15 2.49 -1.97 0.61
N ILE A 16 2.97 -1.34 -0.43
CA ILE A 16 2.78 -1.78 -1.80
C ILE A 16 3.99 -2.65 -2.12
N TYR A 17 3.72 -3.92 -2.41
CA TYR A 17 4.76 -4.89 -2.73
C TYR A 17 4.82 -5.12 -4.23
N VAL A 18 6.03 -5.18 -4.75
CA VAL A 18 6.30 -5.60 -6.13
C VAL A 18 7.37 -6.68 -6.11
N HIS A 19 7.51 -7.41 -7.22
CA HIS A 19 8.56 -8.39 -7.36
C HIS A 19 9.92 -7.72 -7.15
N LYS A 20 10.86 -8.45 -6.55
CA LYS A 20 12.20 -7.91 -6.22
C LYS A 20 12.93 -7.33 -7.43
N ASP A 21 12.65 -7.82 -8.64
CA ASP A 21 13.30 -7.38 -9.88
C ASP A 21 12.58 -6.23 -10.57
N ASN A 22 11.45 -5.78 -10.02
CA ASN A 22 10.72 -4.63 -10.57
C ASN A 22 11.52 -3.34 -10.30
N PRO A 23 11.83 -2.55 -11.34
CA PRO A 23 12.68 -1.38 -11.18
C PRO A 23 11.97 -0.11 -10.71
N ILE A 24 10.67 -0.17 -10.39
CA ILE A 24 9.93 1.03 -10.00
C ILE A 24 10.53 1.69 -8.76
N LYS A 25 10.68 3.00 -8.80
CA LYS A 25 11.37 3.76 -7.73
C LYS A 25 10.42 4.27 -6.64
N GLY A 26 9.17 4.50 -6.98
CA GLY A 26 8.18 5.01 -6.05
C GLY A 26 6.83 5.19 -6.73
N MET A 27 5.80 5.41 -5.94
CA MET A 27 4.43 5.67 -6.41
C MET A 27 3.81 6.78 -5.59
N LYS A 28 3.01 7.61 -6.25
CA LYS A 28 2.11 8.54 -5.56
C LYS A 28 0.83 7.79 -5.18
N ILE A 29 0.14 8.25 -4.15
CA ILE A 29 -1.13 7.62 -3.74
C ILE A 29 -2.13 7.61 -4.90
N GLU A 30 -2.21 8.67 -5.69
CA GLU A 30 -3.09 8.71 -6.85
C GLU A 30 -2.73 7.67 -7.91
N GLU A 31 -1.45 7.30 -8.03
CA GLU A 31 -1.01 6.21 -8.91
C GLU A 31 -1.42 4.84 -8.34
N VAL A 32 -1.27 4.65 -7.03
CA VAL A 32 -1.74 3.44 -6.35
C VAL A 32 -3.24 3.27 -6.56
N ASP A 33 -4.00 4.33 -6.41
CA ASP A 33 -5.43 4.36 -6.69
C ASP A 33 -5.72 3.92 -8.13
N ALA A 34 -5.06 4.54 -9.11
CA ALA A 34 -5.27 4.20 -10.52
C ALA A 34 -4.91 2.75 -10.86
N ILE A 35 -3.96 2.15 -10.13
CA ILE A 35 -3.57 0.75 -10.30
C ILE A 35 -4.68 -0.18 -9.82
N PHE A 36 -5.22 0.07 -8.64
CA PHE A 36 -6.14 -0.87 -7.97
C PHE A 36 -7.61 -0.53 -8.14
N SER A 37 -7.97 0.72 -8.42
CA SER A 37 -9.37 1.14 -8.44
C SER A 37 -9.95 1.26 -9.85
N ALA A 38 -11.26 1.04 -9.93
CA ALA A 38 -12.03 1.30 -11.14
C ALA A 38 -12.48 2.76 -11.25
N THR A 39 -12.41 3.52 -10.17
CA THR A 39 -13.03 4.85 -10.06
C THR A 39 -12.05 6.01 -10.04
N ARG A 40 -10.81 5.79 -9.67
CA ARG A 40 -9.75 6.81 -9.56
C ARG A 40 -10.17 8.04 -8.77
N MET A 41 -10.77 7.81 -7.61
CA MET A 41 -11.30 8.88 -6.76
C MET A 41 -10.22 9.79 -6.16
N CYS A 42 -8.95 9.33 -6.12
CA CYS A 42 -7.81 10.16 -5.71
C CYS A 42 -7.34 11.15 -6.78
N GLY A 43 -7.87 11.06 -8.00
CA GLY A 43 -7.70 12.10 -9.00
C GLY A 43 -6.68 11.85 -10.10
N HIS A 44 -6.18 10.62 -10.25
CA HIS A 44 -5.28 10.32 -11.38
C HIS A 44 -6.04 10.47 -12.71
N PRO A 45 -5.42 11.11 -13.73
CA PRO A 45 -6.14 11.47 -14.96
C PRO A 45 -6.49 10.29 -15.86
N SER A 46 -5.80 9.15 -15.72
CA SER A 46 -6.03 7.99 -16.58
C SER A 46 -5.89 6.68 -15.80
N ASP A 47 -6.45 5.61 -16.35
CA ASP A 47 -6.28 4.29 -15.79
C ASP A 47 -4.84 3.80 -15.95
N VAL A 48 -4.39 2.98 -15.00
CA VAL A 48 -3.06 2.37 -15.03
C VAL A 48 -3.24 0.85 -15.10
N THR A 49 -2.86 0.26 -16.23
CA THR A 49 -2.98 -1.18 -16.47
C THR A 49 -1.66 -1.84 -16.81
N LYS A 50 -0.68 -1.06 -17.24
CA LYS A 50 0.66 -1.55 -17.60
C LYS A 50 1.72 -0.77 -16.83
N TRP A 51 2.85 -1.41 -16.62
CA TRP A 51 3.98 -0.76 -15.95
C TRP A 51 4.49 0.46 -16.71
N GLY A 52 4.33 0.49 -18.03
CA GLY A 52 4.65 1.66 -18.85
C GLY A 52 3.80 2.88 -18.53
N ASP A 53 2.59 2.68 -18.04
CA ASP A 53 1.71 3.77 -17.60
C ASP A 53 2.28 4.51 -16.38
N LEU A 54 3.20 3.88 -15.67
CA LEU A 54 3.93 4.46 -14.54
C LEU A 54 5.34 4.93 -14.94
N GLY A 55 5.65 4.93 -16.23
CA GLY A 55 6.91 5.43 -16.74
C GLY A 55 8.05 4.44 -16.86
N LEU A 56 7.80 3.14 -16.65
CA LEU A 56 8.84 2.12 -16.80
C LEU A 56 9.15 1.89 -18.28
N PRO A 57 10.43 1.96 -18.67
CA PRO A 57 10.83 1.84 -20.07
C PRO A 57 11.12 0.40 -20.49
N GLY A 58 11.39 0.20 -21.77
CA GLY A 58 11.86 -1.06 -22.35
C GLY A 58 10.80 -2.15 -22.27
N GLU A 59 11.22 -3.34 -21.91
CA GLU A 59 10.32 -4.51 -21.83
C GLU A 59 9.22 -4.33 -20.79
N TRP A 60 9.48 -3.53 -19.73
CA TRP A 60 8.51 -3.28 -18.70
C TRP A 60 7.31 -2.47 -19.18
N ALA A 61 7.49 -1.61 -20.18
CA ALA A 61 6.43 -0.71 -20.66
C ALA A 61 5.18 -1.48 -21.14
N SER A 62 5.35 -2.64 -21.74
CA SER A 62 4.24 -3.45 -22.28
C SER A 62 3.69 -4.50 -21.31
N ARG A 63 4.29 -4.67 -20.14
CA ARG A 63 3.88 -5.66 -19.15
C ARG A 63 2.60 -5.26 -18.46
N THR A 64 1.59 -6.09 -18.53
CA THR A 64 0.32 -5.87 -17.84
C THR A 64 0.49 -6.13 -16.34
N ILE A 65 0.02 -5.20 -15.52
CA ILE A 65 0.08 -5.31 -14.06
C ILE A 65 -0.90 -6.37 -13.58
N GLN A 66 -0.41 -7.31 -12.77
CA GLN A 66 -1.23 -8.32 -12.09
C GLN A 66 -1.49 -7.86 -10.66
N LEU A 67 -2.76 -7.84 -10.25
CA LEU A 67 -3.20 -7.25 -9.00
C LEU A 67 -3.52 -8.33 -7.96
N TYR A 68 -2.99 -8.17 -6.76
CA TYR A 68 -3.28 -9.05 -5.62
C TYR A 68 -3.67 -8.23 -4.40
N GLY A 69 -4.67 -8.70 -3.67
CA GLY A 69 -5.16 -8.02 -2.48
C GLY A 69 -5.92 -8.94 -1.57
N ARG A 70 -6.59 -8.36 -0.58
CA ARG A 70 -7.39 -9.07 0.41
C ARG A 70 -8.87 -9.00 0.04
N ASN A 71 -9.67 -9.88 0.62
CA ASN A 71 -11.11 -9.87 0.42
C ASN A 71 -11.79 -8.83 1.33
N SER A 72 -13.09 -8.59 1.07
CA SER A 72 -13.85 -7.51 1.73
C SER A 72 -14.05 -7.69 3.24
N VAL A 73 -13.84 -8.88 3.78
CA VAL A 73 -13.94 -9.11 5.23
C VAL A 73 -12.65 -8.76 5.98
N SER A 74 -11.58 -8.48 5.27
CA SER A 74 -10.29 -8.10 5.85
C SER A 74 -10.28 -6.64 6.28
N GLY A 75 -9.76 -6.35 7.46
CA GLY A 75 -9.48 -4.98 7.90
C GLY A 75 -8.46 -4.27 7.01
N THR A 76 -7.52 -5.03 6.46
CA THR A 76 -6.54 -4.54 5.48
C THR A 76 -7.22 -4.03 4.21
N TYR A 77 -8.22 -4.76 3.71
CA TYR A 77 -9.03 -4.36 2.56
C TYR A 77 -9.73 -3.02 2.83
N GLY A 78 -10.43 -2.91 3.95
CA GLY A 78 -11.17 -1.70 4.30
C GLY A 78 -10.26 -0.48 4.49
N TYR A 79 -9.14 -0.66 5.17
CA TYR A 79 -8.17 0.40 5.37
C TYR A 79 -7.58 0.88 4.03
N PHE A 80 -7.18 -0.05 3.18
CA PHE A 80 -6.62 0.28 1.86
C PHE A 80 -7.62 1.01 0.99
N LYS A 81 -8.86 0.54 0.95
CA LYS A 81 -9.94 1.19 0.20
C LYS A 81 -10.14 2.63 0.64
N GLU A 82 -10.17 2.88 1.94
CA GLU A 82 -10.39 4.21 2.49
C GLU A 82 -9.22 5.15 2.23
N HIS A 83 -7.98 4.69 2.45
CA HIS A 83 -6.80 5.56 2.45
C HIS A 83 -6.03 5.58 1.13
N ALA A 84 -6.07 4.52 0.36
CA ALA A 84 -5.34 4.45 -0.91
C ALA A 84 -6.25 4.66 -2.12
N LEU A 85 -7.53 4.29 -2.05
CA LEU A 85 -8.48 4.43 -3.14
C LEU A 85 -9.45 5.59 -2.95
N CYS A 86 -9.23 6.42 -1.95
CA CYS A 86 -10.10 7.55 -1.62
C CYS A 86 -11.57 7.13 -1.55
N LYS A 87 -11.83 5.98 -0.94
CA LYS A 87 -13.15 5.33 -0.80
C LYS A 87 -13.76 4.85 -2.12
N GLY A 88 -12.94 4.75 -3.17
CA GLY A 88 -13.38 4.24 -4.46
C GLY A 88 -13.47 2.71 -4.48
N ASP A 89 -13.91 2.17 -5.61
CA ASP A 89 -14.10 0.73 -5.78
C ASP A 89 -12.87 0.06 -6.40
N PHE A 90 -12.56 -1.14 -5.93
CA PHE A 90 -11.50 -1.95 -6.52
C PHE A 90 -11.87 -2.40 -7.94
N LYS A 91 -10.85 -2.56 -8.79
CA LYS A 91 -11.01 -3.23 -10.08
C LYS A 91 -11.44 -4.68 -9.87
N SER A 92 -12.27 -5.19 -10.77
CA SER A 92 -12.70 -6.61 -10.74
C SER A 92 -11.53 -7.59 -10.96
N GLY A 93 -10.45 -7.12 -11.54
CA GLY A 93 -9.25 -7.93 -11.80
C GLY A 93 -8.33 -8.13 -10.61
N VAL A 94 -8.63 -7.57 -9.44
CA VAL A 94 -7.82 -7.83 -8.24
C VAL A 94 -8.02 -9.27 -7.79
N ASN A 95 -6.93 -10.03 -7.73
CA ASN A 95 -6.95 -11.40 -7.22
C ASN A 95 -6.97 -11.38 -5.70
N GLU A 96 -8.10 -11.76 -5.12
CA GLU A 96 -8.28 -11.77 -3.67
C GLU A 96 -7.56 -12.97 -3.05
N GLN A 97 -6.80 -12.70 -2.00
CA GLN A 97 -6.05 -13.71 -1.27
C GLN A 97 -6.59 -13.86 0.15
N PRO A 98 -6.55 -15.06 0.73
CA PRO A 98 -7.13 -15.30 2.05
C PRO A 98 -6.29 -14.69 3.19
N GLY A 99 -5.03 -14.38 2.97
CA GLY A 99 -4.17 -13.84 4.00
C GLY A 99 -3.11 -12.89 3.47
N SER A 100 -2.52 -12.13 4.39
CA SER A 100 -1.47 -11.16 4.05
C SER A 100 -0.21 -11.85 3.52
N ALA A 101 0.16 -12.99 4.08
CA ALA A 101 1.31 -13.76 3.62
C ALA A 101 1.12 -14.29 2.20
N SER A 102 -0.10 -14.70 1.84
CA SER A 102 -0.38 -15.21 0.49
C SER A 102 -0.34 -14.11 -0.57
N VAL A 103 -0.70 -12.87 -0.21
CA VAL A 103 -0.51 -11.72 -1.11
C VAL A 103 0.98 -11.56 -1.46
N VAL A 104 1.82 -11.52 -0.45
CA VAL A 104 3.27 -11.34 -0.63
C VAL A 104 3.87 -12.51 -1.43
N GLN A 105 3.47 -13.73 -1.15
CA GLN A 105 3.94 -14.90 -1.88
C GLN A 105 3.56 -14.85 -3.36
N SER A 106 2.34 -14.43 -3.67
CA SER A 106 1.88 -14.27 -5.05
C SER A 106 2.70 -13.23 -5.81
N VAL A 107 3.03 -12.13 -5.15
CA VAL A 107 3.88 -11.07 -5.73
C VAL A 107 5.31 -11.60 -5.94
N ALA A 108 5.83 -12.38 -4.99
CA ALA A 108 7.18 -12.94 -5.08
C ALA A 108 7.36 -13.89 -6.27
N THR A 109 6.28 -14.54 -6.72
CA THR A 109 6.31 -15.48 -7.85
C THR A 109 5.88 -14.86 -9.17
N GLY A 110 5.37 -13.63 -9.17
CA GLY A 110 4.87 -12.94 -10.36
C GLY A 110 5.68 -11.69 -10.68
N LEU A 111 6.47 -11.72 -11.76
CA LEU A 111 7.31 -10.60 -12.15
C LEU A 111 6.52 -9.31 -12.36
N ASN A 112 5.30 -9.42 -12.91
CA ASN A 112 4.44 -8.29 -13.23
C ASN A 112 3.50 -7.90 -12.09
N ALA A 113 3.59 -8.58 -10.95
CA ALA A 113 2.63 -8.46 -9.87
C ALA A 113 2.84 -7.21 -9.00
N VAL A 114 1.74 -6.73 -8.46
CA VAL A 114 1.71 -5.74 -7.39
C VAL A 114 0.64 -6.17 -6.39
N GLY A 115 0.88 -5.93 -5.11
CA GLY A 115 -0.08 -6.26 -4.07
C GLY A 115 0.07 -5.33 -2.88
N TYR A 116 -0.96 -5.28 -2.05
CA TYR A 116 -0.89 -4.58 -0.78
C TYR A 116 -1.01 -5.56 0.37
N SER A 117 -0.20 -5.35 1.39
CA SER A 117 -0.17 -6.19 2.59
C SER A 117 0.53 -5.45 3.72
N GLY A 118 0.43 -5.97 4.93
CA GLY A 118 1.14 -5.40 6.08
C GLY A 118 2.65 -5.36 5.88
N ILE A 119 3.31 -4.35 6.43
CA ILE A 119 4.76 -4.19 6.27
C ILE A 119 5.56 -5.32 6.91
N GLY A 120 4.98 -6.01 7.89
CA GLY A 120 5.64 -7.12 8.57
C GLY A 120 5.72 -8.41 7.76
N TYR A 121 5.11 -8.48 6.59
CA TYR A 121 5.07 -9.69 5.76
C TYR A 121 6.11 -9.73 4.65
N LYS A 122 6.99 -8.74 4.58
CA LYS A 122 8.04 -8.68 3.55
C LYS A 122 8.93 -9.91 3.58
N THR A 123 9.19 -10.47 2.39
CA THR A 123 10.12 -11.58 2.18
C THR A 123 11.21 -11.16 1.20
N SER A 124 12.23 -12.00 1.04
CA SER A 124 13.34 -11.73 0.12
C SER A 124 12.95 -11.72 -1.36
N GLY A 125 11.77 -12.26 -1.70
CA GLY A 125 11.29 -12.30 -3.10
C GLY A 125 10.56 -11.04 -3.54
N VAL A 126 10.33 -10.10 -2.64
CA VAL A 126 9.59 -8.86 -2.91
C VAL A 126 10.35 -7.64 -2.40
N ARG A 127 9.95 -6.48 -2.88
CA ARG A 127 10.38 -5.20 -2.32
C ARG A 127 9.17 -4.30 -2.09
N THR A 128 9.30 -3.40 -1.15
CA THR A 128 8.29 -2.39 -0.89
C THR A 128 8.55 -1.17 -1.78
N VAL A 129 7.46 -0.50 -2.19
CA VAL A 129 7.54 0.70 -3.03
C VAL A 129 7.41 1.93 -2.14
N PRO A 130 8.36 2.86 -2.16
CA PRO A 130 8.19 4.14 -1.46
C PRO A 130 6.98 4.90 -1.98
N LEU A 131 6.25 5.55 -1.08
CA LEU A 131 5.01 6.23 -1.41
C LEU A 131 5.09 7.73 -1.11
N ALA A 132 4.46 8.53 -1.97
CA ALA A 132 4.26 9.95 -1.75
C ALA A 132 2.76 10.26 -1.66
N ARG A 133 2.38 11.21 -0.79
CA ARG A 133 0.97 11.56 -0.59
C ARG A 133 0.35 12.26 -1.79
N LYS A 134 1.16 13.02 -2.54
CA LYS A 134 0.69 13.79 -3.68
C LYS A 134 1.84 14.04 -4.65
N GLU A 135 1.50 14.53 -5.83
CA GLU A 135 2.49 14.94 -6.81
C GLU A 135 3.40 16.03 -6.23
N GLY A 136 4.71 15.88 -6.47
CA GLY A 136 5.70 16.76 -5.91
C GLY A 136 6.04 16.49 -4.45
N GLY A 137 5.35 15.53 -3.81
CA GLY A 137 5.65 15.09 -2.45
C GLY A 137 6.87 14.21 -2.38
N GLU A 138 7.44 14.12 -1.18
CA GLU A 138 8.58 13.24 -0.91
C GLU A 138 8.15 11.78 -0.91
N PHE A 139 8.92 10.92 -1.55
CA PHE A 139 8.73 9.48 -1.48
C PHE A 139 9.28 8.95 -0.16
N VAL A 140 8.45 8.24 0.58
CA VAL A 140 8.75 7.74 1.92
C VAL A 140 8.76 6.21 1.91
N ASP A 141 9.83 5.61 2.41
CA ASP A 141 9.95 4.17 2.50
C ASP A 141 8.96 3.56 3.50
N ALA A 142 8.50 2.35 3.20
CA ALA A 142 7.61 1.60 4.07
C ALA A 142 8.40 0.97 5.22
N THR A 143 8.78 1.78 6.20
CA THR A 143 9.50 1.33 7.39
C THR A 143 8.66 1.61 8.63
N GLU A 144 8.93 0.85 9.70
CA GLU A 144 8.27 1.08 10.98
C GLU A 144 8.53 2.49 11.51
N ALA A 145 9.75 3.00 11.38
CA ALA A 145 10.11 4.33 11.82
C ALA A 145 9.31 5.41 11.06
N ASN A 146 9.18 5.29 9.74
CA ASN A 146 8.40 6.23 8.94
C ASN A 146 6.90 6.12 9.21
N ALA A 147 6.41 4.91 9.47
CA ALA A 147 5.03 4.69 9.86
C ALA A 147 4.72 5.34 11.20
N LEU A 148 5.59 5.13 12.18
CA LEU A 148 5.42 5.66 13.54
C LEU A 148 5.50 7.18 13.58
N SER A 149 6.36 7.80 12.76
CA SER A 149 6.50 9.26 12.68
C SER A 149 5.37 9.95 11.93
N GLY A 150 4.48 9.19 11.27
CA GLY A 150 3.40 9.73 10.47
C GLY A 150 3.80 10.19 9.07
N LYS A 151 5.03 9.99 8.66
CA LYS A 151 5.51 10.38 7.32
C LYS A 151 4.99 9.44 6.22
N TYR A 152 4.86 8.15 6.53
CA TYR A 152 4.42 7.16 5.56
C TYR A 152 2.90 7.23 5.37
N PRO A 153 2.40 7.34 4.11
CA PRO A 153 0.98 7.60 3.86
C PRO A 153 0.00 6.51 4.32
N LEU A 154 0.37 5.24 4.26
CA LEU A 154 -0.50 4.11 4.58
C LEU A 154 -0.19 3.53 5.95
N ALA A 155 -0.10 4.40 6.93
CA ALA A 155 0.22 4.00 8.30
C ALA A 155 -0.80 4.54 9.29
N ARG A 156 -1.05 3.75 10.32
CA ARG A 156 -1.90 4.14 11.44
C ARG A 156 -1.20 3.73 12.74
N VAL A 157 -0.99 4.70 13.62
CA VAL A 157 -0.46 4.46 14.95
C VAL A 157 -1.61 4.07 15.88
N LEU A 158 -1.45 2.95 16.56
CA LEU A 158 -2.40 2.48 17.56
C LEU A 158 -1.95 2.96 18.93
N TYR A 159 -2.88 3.55 19.70
CA TYR A 159 -2.61 4.13 21.00
C TYR A 159 -3.33 3.35 22.09
N VAL A 160 -2.69 3.27 23.24
CA VAL A 160 -3.38 2.92 24.51
C VAL A 160 -3.43 4.19 25.35
N TYR A 161 -4.61 4.48 25.87
CA TYR A 161 -4.80 5.61 26.77
C TYR A 161 -4.62 5.14 28.20
N VAL A 162 -3.67 5.73 28.90
CA VAL A 162 -3.36 5.40 30.27
C VAL A 162 -3.82 6.54 31.18
N ASN A 163 -4.65 6.20 32.17
CA ASN A 163 -5.04 7.13 33.22
C ASN A 163 -3.98 7.09 34.30
N LYS A 164 -3.36 8.25 34.55
CA LYS A 164 -2.45 8.39 35.68
C LYS A 164 -3.27 8.51 36.96
N ALA A 165 -2.99 7.67 37.93
CA ALA A 165 -3.64 7.75 39.23
C ALA A 165 -3.35 9.08 39.90
N PRO A 166 -4.33 9.68 40.58
CA PRO A 166 -4.09 10.89 41.35
C PRO A 166 -3.13 10.65 42.50
#